data_4dc06287d3a9d208adaa36f2fb829038
#
_entry.id   4dc06287d3a9d208adaa36f2fb829038
#
_cell.length_a   1.000
_cell.length_b   1.000
_cell.length_c   1.000
_cell.angle_alpha   90.00
_cell.angle_beta   90.00
_cell.angle_gamma   90.00
#
_symmetry.space_group_name_H-M   'P 1'
#
loop_
_entity.id
_entity.type
_entity.pdbx_description
1 polymer ?
#
loop_
_entity_poly.entity_id
_entity_poly.type
_entity_poly.pdbx_seq_one_letter_code
_entity_poly.pdbx_strand_id
1 'polypeptide(L)'
;MQAERPMSQVRYGAWHGGPDPLEPPFDVRQALDDIGDDVLAGMSPRSALNRLMRLGPGGRNGLDALRQAARNRARELRRNHRLDGTLDQVRELLDAAVAEERRALFPDPDDSARMAEAELDALPKDTSRAVRALSDYQWRSPEAREKYQQIQDLLRSEVLDAQFAGLRDAMQSATPADLARVREMMHALNEMLDADARGQHTQEQFDEFMQEYGSFFPDNPRNLEELVDSLARRAAATQRLLDSLTPEQRAELAGLMDQALRDAGLAEEMGRLQSSLRAARPDLGWGGSERMTGDQPMGYADATGALAELADLDELTELSSQDYPGASLADIDEEMVERALGRSAADQLAALRRIERELSDQGYLQRTSQGLQLTPRAMRRLGATALRRVFAQLDSRGRGGHDVRDAGAAGEITGASREWQFGDEQPFDVVRTVRNAVLRTAADVRDDSRIHVRAEDFEVVETERRSCAAVALLVDMSYSMELRGTWGEAKTTAMALHALVTTKYPQDAIEIIGFSDYARVMSPRALIDHDWDRVQGTNLQHALML
;
A
#
# COMPACT_ATOMS: atom_id res chain seq x y z
N MET A 1 38.91 -15.48 6.80
CA MET A 1 38.90 -14.02 6.67
C MET A 1 37.49 -13.62 6.35
N GLN A 2 36.73 -13.17 7.34
CA GLN A 2 35.41 -12.61 7.16
C GLN A 2 35.58 -11.15 6.73
N ALA A 3 35.03 -10.80 5.57
CA ALA A 3 35.01 -9.42 5.10
C ALA A 3 34.02 -8.63 5.96
N GLU A 4 34.54 -7.65 6.71
CA GLU A 4 33.73 -6.66 7.41
C GLU A 4 32.94 -5.84 6.39
N ARG A 5 31.60 -5.86 6.48
CA ARG A 5 30.72 -4.97 5.73
C ARG A 5 30.98 -3.52 6.21
N PRO A 6 31.14 -2.56 5.31
CA PRO A 6 31.28 -1.16 5.72
C PRO A 6 30.02 -0.71 6.47
N MET A 7 30.21 -0.16 7.67
CA MET A 7 29.13 0.49 8.42
C MET A 7 28.67 1.72 7.62
N SER A 8 27.43 1.69 7.16
CA SER A 8 26.79 2.87 6.58
C SER A 8 26.79 4.01 7.60
N GLN A 9 27.36 5.15 7.24
CA GLN A 9 27.29 6.36 8.08
C GLN A 9 25.84 6.82 8.15
N VAL A 10 25.19 6.59 9.30
CA VAL A 10 23.86 7.11 9.58
C VAL A 10 24.01 8.61 9.89
N ARG A 11 23.48 9.47 9.02
CA ARG A 11 23.39 10.92 9.29
C ARG A 11 22.02 11.19 9.94
N TYR A 12 22.03 11.75 11.14
CA TYR A 12 20.83 12.28 11.76
C TYR A 12 20.44 13.59 11.07
N GLY A 13 19.27 13.62 10.44
CA GLY A 13 18.64 14.82 9.91
C GLY A 13 17.44 15.23 10.76
N ALA A 14 16.93 16.46 10.55
CA ALA A 14 15.64 16.86 11.14
C ALA A 14 14.52 15.97 10.60
N TRP A 15 13.67 15.47 11.49
CA TRP A 15 12.50 14.66 11.09
C TRP A 15 11.44 15.58 10.46
N HIS A 16 11.09 15.34 9.19
CA HIS A 16 10.14 16.16 8.43
C HIS A 16 8.73 15.59 8.36
N GLY A 17 8.39 14.67 9.25
CA GLY A 17 7.13 13.95 9.22
C GLY A 17 7.29 12.63 8.45
N GLY A 18 6.49 11.65 8.83
CA GLY A 18 6.55 10.27 8.32
C GLY A 18 6.45 9.29 9.50
N PRO A 19 6.52 7.98 9.26
CA PRO A 19 6.50 6.98 10.32
C PRO A 19 7.70 7.19 11.26
N ASP A 20 7.45 7.03 12.56
CA ASP A 20 8.48 7.14 13.58
C ASP A 20 9.51 6.00 13.40
N PRO A 21 10.79 6.28 13.10
CA PRO A 21 11.80 5.24 12.93
C PRO A 21 12.10 4.45 14.22
N LEU A 22 11.61 4.92 15.36
CA LEU A 22 11.73 4.26 16.66
C LEU A 22 10.48 3.44 17.01
N GLU A 23 9.45 3.43 16.16
CA GLU A 23 8.25 2.64 16.37
C GLU A 23 8.58 1.14 16.27
N PRO A 24 8.13 0.30 17.23
CA PRO A 24 8.40 -1.13 17.17
C PRO A 24 7.80 -1.74 15.89
N PRO A 25 8.44 -2.77 15.31
CA PRO A 25 7.92 -3.43 14.12
C PRO A 25 6.51 -3.97 14.39
N PHE A 26 5.63 -3.87 13.39
CA PHE A 26 4.24 -4.32 13.48
C PHE A 26 4.14 -5.78 13.96
N ASP A 27 3.28 -6.01 14.98
CA ASP A 27 2.97 -7.35 15.46
C ASP A 27 1.76 -7.91 14.70
N VAL A 28 1.94 -9.07 14.04
CA VAL A 28 0.85 -9.82 13.38
C VAL A 28 -0.30 -10.14 14.34
N ARG A 29 0.01 -10.33 15.62
CA ARG A 29 -1.03 -10.55 16.64
C ARG A 29 -1.89 -9.31 16.82
N GLN A 30 -1.27 -8.13 16.86
CA GLN A 30 -1.99 -6.87 16.95
C GLN A 30 -2.86 -6.66 15.71
N ALA A 31 -2.35 -6.92 14.51
CA ALA A 31 -3.13 -6.83 13.28
C ALA A 31 -4.36 -7.76 13.29
N LEU A 32 -4.20 -9.00 13.81
CA LEU A 32 -5.33 -9.93 13.96
C LEU A 32 -6.32 -9.49 15.03
N ASP A 33 -5.85 -8.91 16.12
CA ASP A 33 -6.70 -8.41 17.19
C ASP A 33 -7.48 -7.17 16.69
N ASP A 34 -6.86 -6.27 15.92
CA ASP A 34 -7.52 -5.12 15.28
C ASP A 34 -8.61 -5.57 14.28
N ILE A 35 -8.30 -6.55 13.39
CA ILE A 35 -9.32 -7.17 12.50
C ILE A 35 -10.43 -7.79 13.35
N GLY A 36 -10.07 -8.48 14.43
CA GLY A 36 -11.00 -9.11 15.34
C GLY A 36 -11.95 -8.11 15.98
N ASP A 37 -11.43 -7.02 16.47
CA ASP A 37 -12.20 -5.96 17.11
C ASP A 37 -13.16 -5.29 16.14
N ASP A 38 -12.73 -5.01 14.92
CA ASP A 38 -13.58 -4.44 13.87
C ASP A 38 -14.71 -5.40 13.44
N VAL A 39 -14.39 -6.70 13.28
CA VAL A 39 -15.40 -7.72 12.96
C VAL A 39 -16.40 -7.87 14.09
N LEU A 40 -15.94 -7.88 15.35
CA LEU A 40 -16.81 -7.95 16.52
C LEU A 40 -17.60 -6.66 16.74
N ALA A 41 -17.10 -5.51 16.23
CA ALA A 41 -17.84 -4.26 16.19
C ALA A 41 -18.92 -4.22 15.08
N GLY A 42 -19.02 -5.27 14.26
CA GLY A 42 -20.08 -5.43 13.25
C GLY A 42 -19.61 -5.36 11.81
N MET A 43 -18.34 -5.02 11.54
CA MET A 43 -17.82 -4.98 10.17
C MET A 43 -17.73 -6.38 9.56
N SER A 44 -17.79 -6.46 8.21
CA SER A 44 -17.39 -7.67 7.52
C SER A 44 -15.88 -7.88 7.63
N PRO A 45 -15.39 -9.11 7.58
CA PRO A 45 -13.95 -9.41 7.62
C PRO A 45 -13.16 -8.73 6.51
N ARG A 46 -13.79 -8.54 5.35
CA ARG A 46 -13.21 -7.83 4.23
C ARG A 46 -13.08 -6.33 4.52
N SER A 47 -14.12 -5.72 5.07
CA SER A 47 -14.10 -4.31 5.46
C SER A 47 -13.10 -4.05 6.57
N ALA A 48 -12.98 -4.96 7.55
CA ALA A 48 -12.01 -4.89 8.63
C ALA A 48 -10.57 -5.01 8.12
N LEU A 49 -10.32 -5.94 7.19
CA LEU A 49 -9.01 -6.08 6.54
C LEU A 49 -8.64 -4.84 5.71
N ASN A 50 -9.58 -4.34 4.90
CA ASN A 50 -9.36 -3.11 4.13
C ASN A 50 -9.09 -1.93 5.06
N ARG A 51 -9.81 -1.82 6.17
CA ARG A 51 -9.57 -0.79 7.17
C ARG A 51 -8.18 -0.91 7.79
N LEU A 52 -7.75 -2.13 8.14
CA LEU A 52 -6.40 -2.38 8.64
C LEU A 52 -5.34 -1.92 7.63
N MET A 53 -5.48 -2.24 6.35
CA MET A 53 -4.52 -1.82 5.32
C MET A 53 -4.52 -0.30 5.11
N ARG A 54 -5.70 0.33 5.17
CA ARG A 54 -5.84 1.78 5.01
C ARG A 54 -5.30 2.57 6.19
N LEU A 55 -5.61 2.17 7.40
CA LEU A 55 -5.21 2.88 8.64
C LEU A 55 -3.88 2.38 9.20
N GLY A 56 -3.49 1.15 8.90
CA GLY A 56 -2.38 0.44 9.53
C GLY A 56 -2.76 -0.16 10.90
N PRO A 57 -1.96 -1.09 11.42
CA PRO A 57 -2.13 -1.64 12.76
C PRO A 57 -2.10 -0.55 13.83
N GLY A 58 -3.05 -0.58 14.76
CA GLY A 58 -3.21 0.48 15.76
C GLY A 58 -3.65 1.83 15.18
N GLY A 59 -4.14 1.88 13.94
CA GLY A 59 -4.63 3.09 13.28
C GLY A 59 -3.53 4.04 12.83
N ARG A 60 -2.31 3.56 12.56
CA ARG A 60 -1.15 4.37 12.18
C ARG A 60 -0.42 3.75 10.98
N ASN A 61 0.18 4.61 10.17
CA ASN A 61 1.09 4.21 9.10
C ASN A 61 0.49 3.26 8.04
N GLY A 62 -0.81 3.43 7.73
CA GLY A 62 -1.48 2.72 6.65
C GLY A 62 -1.42 3.45 5.31
N LEU A 63 -2.07 2.88 4.29
CA LEU A 63 -2.15 3.47 2.94
C LEU A 63 -2.75 4.89 2.93
N ASP A 64 -3.68 5.20 3.83
CA ASP A 64 -4.26 6.55 3.94
C ASP A 64 -3.21 7.59 4.37
N ALA A 65 -2.23 7.21 5.21
CA ALA A 65 -1.13 8.08 5.60
C ALA A 65 -0.19 8.35 4.41
N LEU A 66 0.16 7.32 3.64
CA LEU A 66 0.96 7.46 2.41
C LEU A 66 0.26 8.35 1.39
N ARG A 67 -1.03 8.11 1.16
CA ARG A 67 -1.85 8.93 0.26
C ARG A 67 -1.93 10.38 0.71
N GLN A 68 -2.08 10.63 2.00
CA GLN A 68 -2.12 11.99 2.54
C GLN A 68 -0.76 12.68 2.40
N ALA A 69 0.34 11.97 2.64
CA ALA A 69 1.70 12.48 2.44
C ALA A 69 1.93 12.85 0.96
N ALA A 70 1.55 11.97 0.02
CA ALA A 70 1.64 12.23 -1.41
C ALA A 70 0.84 13.48 -1.82
N ARG A 71 -0.41 13.60 -1.37
CA ARG A 71 -1.25 14.77 -1.65
C ARG A 71 -0.71 16.07 -1.04
N ASN A 72 -0.11 15.98 0.16
CA ASN A 72 0.47 17.15 0.79
C ASN A 72 1.69 17.62 0.00
N ARG A 73 2.58 16.70 -0.38
CA ARG A 73 3.78 16.99 -1.15
C ARG A 73 3.44 17.54 -2.54
N ALA A 74 2.48 16.94 -3.24
CA ALA A 74 2.01 17.45 -4.53
C ALA A 74 1.42 18.87 -4.42
N ARG A 75 0.67 19.15 -3.35
CA ARG A 75 0.14 20.51 -3.10
C ARG A 75 1.24 21.51 -2.78
N GLU A 76 2.26 21.11 -2.04
CA GLU A 76 3.41 21.94 -1.72
C GLU A 76 4.15 22.35 -3.00
N LEU A 77 4.48 21.38 -3.87
CA LEU A 77 5.14 21.65 -5.15
C LEU A 77 4.33 22.63 -6.01
N ARG A 78 3.02 22.38 -6.16
CA ARG A 78 2.13 23.22 -6.98
C ARG A 78 1.97 24.64 -6.45
N ARG A 79 2.05 24.85 -5.12
CA ARG A 79 1.82 26.15 -4.47
C ARG A 79 3.07 27.01 -4.33
N ASN A 80 4.25 26.39 -4.23
CA ASN A 80 5.47 27.12 -3.92
C ASN A 80 6.22 27.57 -5.18
N HIS A 81 6.04 26.86 -6.30
CA HIS A 81 6.90 27.01 -7.47
C HIS A 81 6.16 27.49 -8.73
N ARG A 82 6.94 28.10 -9.64
CA ARG A 82 6.54 28.43 -11.01
C ARG A 82 7.58 27.95 -12.03
N LEU A 83 7.13 27.67 -13.26
CA LEU A 83 7.90 26.89 -14.25
C LEU A 83 8.74 27.73 -15.22
N ASP A 84 8.76 29.03 -15.11
CA ASP A 84 9.36 29.96 -16.09
C ASP A 84 10.71 30.56 -15.63
N GLY A 85 11.33 29.98 -14.61
CA GLY A 85 12.55 30.53 -14.01
C GLY A 85 13.72 30.63 -14.99
N THR A 86 13.93 29.64 -15.86
CA THR A 86 15.00 29.72 -16.88
C THR A 86 14.77 30.87 -17.87
N LEU A 87 13.50 31.11 -18.29
CA LEU A 87 13.21 32.23 -19.17
C LEU A 87 13.51 33.56 -18.50
N ASP A 88 13.17 33.73 -17.23
CA ASP A 88 13.46 34.95 -16.49
C ASP A 88 14.97 35.17 -16.33
N GLN A 89 15.75 34.12 -16.01
CA GLN A 89 17.21 34.20 -15.89
C GLN A 89 17.86 34.56 -17.24
N VAL A 90 17.43 33.94 -18.33
CA VAL A 90 17.95 34.24 -19.66
C VAL A 90 17.64 35.69 -20.04
N ARG A 91 16.42 36.19 -19.78
CA ARG A 91 16.04 37.60 -20.03
C ARG A 91 16.90 38.56 -19.22
N GLU A 92 17.09 38.29 -17.94
CA GLU A 92 17.91 39.14 -17.07
C GLU A 92 19.38 39.19 -17.54
N LEU A 93 19.97 38.05 -17.90
CA LEU A 93 21.33 38.00 -18.44
C LEU A 93 21.44 38.70 -19.80
N LEU A 94 20.46 38.53 -20.69
CA LEU A 94 20.41 39.15 -21.99
C LEU A 94 20.32 40.69 -21.89
N ASP A 95 19.39 41.19 -21.05
CA ASP A 95 19.23 42.62 -20.80
C ASP A 95 20.52 43.22 -20.22
N ALA A 96 21.16 42.50 -19.30
CA ALA A 96 22.41 42.92 -18.74
C ALA A 96 23.56 42.91 -19.78
N ALA A 97 23.64 41.90 -20.66
CA ALA A 97 24.62 41.85 -21.74
C ALA A 97 24.47 43.02 -22.71
N VAL A 98 23.22 43.27 -23.17
CA VAL A 98 22.90 44.38 -24.08
C VAL A 98 23.19 45.74 -23.43
N ALA A 99 22.90 45.88 -22.13
CA ALA A 99 23.16 47.12 -21.42
C ALA A 99 24.68 47.42 -21.30
N GLU A 100 25.52 46.40 -21.04
CA GLU A 100 26.98 46.54 -20.98
C GLU A 100 27.55 46.85 -22.35
N GLU A 101 27.06 46.18 -23.42
CA GLU A 101 27.53 46.47 -24.77
C GLU A 101 27.16 47.88 -25.20
N ARG A 102 25.95 48.37 -24.93
CA ARG A 102 25.56 49.76 -25.22
C ARG A 102 26.41 50.79 -24.49
N ARG A 103 26.84 50.51 -23.26
CA ARG A 103 27.76 51.37 -22.51
C ARG A 103 29.14 51.41 -23.17
N ALA A 104 29.63 50.32 -23.73
CA ALA A 104 30.90 50.27 -24.44
C ALA A 104 30.84 50.96 -25.81
N LEU A 105 29.66 50.90 -26.49
CA LEU A 105 29.47 51.55 -27.79
C LEU A 105 29.23 53.05 -27.71
N PHE A 106 28.56 53.56 -26.67
CA PHE A 106 28.13 54.96 -26.56
C PHE A 106 29.25 56.00 -26.65
N PRO A 107 30.47 55.80 -26.14
CA PRO A 107 31.53 56.81 -26.24
C PRO A 107 32.25 56.81 -27.59
N ASP A 108 32.03 55.79 -28.47
CA ASP A 108 32.77 55.62 -29.70
C ASP A 108 32.06 56.32 -30.86
N PRO A 109 32.66 57.32 -31.51
CA PRO A 109 32.05 58.03 -32.63
C PRO A 109 32.15 57.28 -33.99
N ASP A 110 32.71 56.09 -34.02
CA ASP A 110 32.94 55.31 -35.22
C ASP A 110 31.59 54.77 -35.81
N ASP A 111 31.52 54.74 -37.16
CA ASP A 111 30.36 54.27 -37.88
C ASP A 111 30.07 52.79 -37.55
N SER A 112 31.10 52.01 -37.25
CA SER A 112 30.92 50.61 -36.84
C SER A 112 30.24 50.47 -35.47
N ALA A 113 30.44 51.41 -34.54
CA ALA A 113 29.77 51.45 -33.27
C ALA A 113 28.27 51.78 -33.44
N ARG A 114 27.94 52.71 -34.31
CA ARG A 114 26.56 53.07 -34.62
C ARG A 114 25.79 51.95 -35.30
N MET A 115 26.51 51.19 -36.16
CA MET A 115 25.92 50.01 -36.81
C MET A 115 25.60 48.91 -35.80
N ALA A 116 26.50 48.65 -34.88
CA ALA A 116 26.29 47.74 -33.74
C ALA A 116 25.13 48.19 -32.84
N GLU A 117 25.01 49.50 -32.50
CA GLU A 117 23.85 50.02 -31.78
C GLU A 117 22.56 49.79 -32.52
N ALA A 118 22.52 49.99 -33.86
CA ALA A 118 21.33 49.76 -34.68
C ALA A 118 20.96 48.28 -34.71
N GLU A 119 21.92 47.36 -34.71
CA GLU A 119 21.66 45.90 -34.57
C GLU A 119 21.04 45.57 -33.23
N LEU A 120 21.55 46.15 -32.12
CA LEU A 120 20.97 45.96 -30.79
C LEU A 120 19.56 46.55 -30.66
N ASP A 121 19.27 47.67 -31.34
CA ASP A 121 17.95 48.29 -31.38
C ASP A 121 16.93 47.50 -32.23
N ALA A 122 17.43 46.76 -33.19
CA ALA A 122 16.62 45.90 -34.07
C ALA A 122 16.33 44.50 -33.46
N LEU A 123 16.83 44.19 -32.24
CA LEU A 123 16.63 42.90 -31.61
C LEU A 123 15.11 42.59 -31.43
N PRO A 124 14.71 41.37 -31.73
CA PRO A 124 13.35 40.93 -31.47
C PRO A 124 12.99 40.97 -29.98
N LYS A 125 11.72 41.19 -29.66
CA LYS A 125 11.24 41.12 -28.28
C LYS A 125 11.21 39.69 -27.73
N ASP A 126 11.16 38.70 -28.62
CA ASP A 126 11.21 37.29 -28.30
C ASP A 126 12.64 36.92 -27.91
N THR A 127 12.81 36.38 -26.70
CA THR A 127 14.13 36.09 -26.11
C THR A 127 14.91 35.06 -26.94
N SER A 128 14.24 34.04 -27.48
CA SER A 128 14.92 32.99 -28.29
C SER A 128 15.46 33.54 -29.61
N ARG A 129 14.68 34.43 -30.22
CA ARG A 129 15.11 35.10 -31.47
C ARG A 129 16.18 36.11 -31.22
N ALA A 130 16.13 36.82 -30.08
CA ALA A 130 17.19 37.79 -29.70
C ALA A 130 18.50 37.09 -29.41
N VAL A 131 18.48 35.99 -28.62
CA VAL A 131 19.69 35.18 -28.35
C VAL A 131 20.28 34.63 -29.68
N ARG A 132 19.42 34.15 -30.59
CA ARG A 132 19.86 33.66 -31.91
C ARG A 132 20.46 34.79 -32.75
N ALA A 133 19.87 35.97 -32.79
CA ALA A 133 20.40 37.12 -33.54
C ALA A 133 21.78 37.54 -33.04
N LEU A 134 22.08 37.34 -31.79
CA LEU A 134 23.35 37.67 -31.15
C LEU A 134 24.40 36.54 -31.25
N SER A 135 24.11 35.41 -31.85
CA SER A 135 25.07 34.29 -31.97
C SER A 135 26.31 34.64 -32.76
N ASP A 136 26.16 35.45 -33.80
CA ASP A 136 27.25 35.89 -34.68
C ASP A 136 27.69 37.34 -34.38
N TYR A 137 27.08 37.97 -33.34
CA TYR A 137 27.38 39.37 -32.96
C TYR A 137 28.79 39.51 -32.40
N GLN A 138 29.51 40.54 -32.89
CA GLN A 138 30.86 40.82 -32.43
C GLN A 138 30.87 41.76 -31.23
N TRP A 139 30.87 41.17 -30.05
CA TRP A 139 30.89 41.88 -28.77
C TRP A 139 32.13 42.73 -28.61
N ARG A 140 31.98 44.02 -28.32
CA ARG A 140 33.06 44.93 -27.99
C ARG A 140 33.38 44.93 -26.48
N SER A 141 32.36 44.81 -25.64
CA SER A 141 32.53 44.66 -24.20
C SER A 141 32.88 43.22 -23.82
N PRO A 142 34.00 42.97 -23.17
CA PRO A 142 34.32 41.65 -22.61
C PRO A 142 33.25 41.16 -21.63
N GLU A 143 32.72 42.08 -20.80
CA GLU A 143 31.71 41.81 -19.80
C GLU A 143 30.37 41.41 -20.46
N ALA A 144 29.99 42.08 -21.55
CA ALA A 144 28.80 41.73 -22.32
C ALA A 144 28.94 40.33 -22.95
N ARG A 145 30.10 40.04 -23.53
CA ARG A 145 30.44 38.74 -24.10
C ARG A 145 30.39 37.64 -23.05
N GLU A 146 30.91 37.87 -21.86
CA GLU A 146 30.88 36.91 -20.76
C GLU A 146 29.45 36.60 -20.33
N LYS A 147 28.58 37.62 -20.19
CA LYS A 147 27.16 37.42 -19.89
C LYS A 147 26.42 36.62 -20.96
N TYR A 148 26.72 36.86 -22.24
CA TYR A 148 26.15 36.07 -23.33
C TYR A 148 26.66 34.62 -23.31
N GLN A 149 27.91 34.39 -22.98
CA GLN A 149 28.45 33.04 -22.77
C GLN A 149 27.76 32.35 -21.59
N GLN A 150 27.49 33.06 -20.49
CA GLN A 150 26.71 32.52 -19.36
C GLN A 150 25.31 32.06 -19.77
N ILE A 151 24.63 32.77 -20.70
CA ILE A 151 23.34 32.31 -21.26
C ILE A 151 23.51 30.98 -21.96
N GLN A 152 24.51 30.87 -22.83
CA GLN A 152 24.75 29.63 -23.59
C GLN A 152 25.10 28.46 -22.67
N ASP A 153 25.92 28.67 -21.66
CA ASP A 153 26.30 27.63 -20.70
C ASP A 153 25.12 27.24 -19.81
N LEU A 154 24.29 28.20 -19.35
CA LEU A 154 23.08 27.97 -18.60
C LEU A 154 22.11 27.08 -19.41
N LEU A 155 21.76 27.49 -20.63
CA LEU A 155 20.80 26.74 -21.47
C LEU A 155 21.29 25.33 -21.76
N ARG A 156 22.57 25.15 -22.02
CA ARG A 156 23.18 23.85 -22.27
C ARG A 156 23.11 22.96 -21.03
N SER A 157 23.49 23.49 -19.89
CA SER A 157 23.43 22.73 -18.63
C SER A 157 22.00 22.35 -18.27
N GLU A 158 21.04 23.25 -18.41
CA GLU A 158 19.64 23.03 -18.11
C GLU A 158 19.02 21.92 -18.97
N VAL A 159 19.32 21.90 -20.30
CA VAL A 159 18.80 20.86 -21.21
C VAL A 159 19.36 19.48 -20.86
N LEU A 160 20.66 19.41 -20.63
CA LEU A 160 21.31 18.14 -20.35
C LEU A 160 20.94 17.59 -18.97
N ASP A 161 20.84 18.46 -17.96
CA ASP A 161 20.47 18.07 -16.59
C ASP A 161 18.98 17.66 -16.49
N ALA A 162 18.11 18.25 -17.31
CA ALA A 162 16.73 17.84 -17.42
C ALA A 162 16.59 16.38 -17.88
N GLN A 163 17.40 15.95 -18.84
CA GLN A 163 17.37 14.59 -19.38
C GLN A 163 18.21 13.61 -18.54
N PHE A 164 19.43 14.04 -18.13
CA PHE A 164 20.39 13.22 -17.39
C PHE A 164 20.64 13.87 -16.03
N ALA A 165 19.96 13.42 -14.99
CA ALA A 165 20.08 14.01 -13.66
C ALA A 165 21.52 13.97 -13.15
N GLY A 166 22.00 15.10 -12.59
CA GLY A 166 23.33 15.19 -12.03
C GLY A 166 24.45 15.42 -13.03
N LEU A 167 24.13 15.65 -14.31
CA LEU A 167 25.14 15.98 -15.30
C LEU A 167 25.82 17.33 -15.00
N ARG A 168 25.08 18.26 -14.39
CA ARG A 168 25.62 19.54 -13.92
C ARG A 168 26.74 19.34 -12.89
N ASP A 169 26.60 18.40 -11.97
CA ASP A 169 27.59 18.10 -10.94
C ASP A 169 28.80 17.32 -11.52
N ALA A 170 28.56 16.51 -12.55
CA ALA A 170 29.61 15.77 -13.26
C ALA A 170 30.44 16.66 -14.20
N MET A 171 29.84 17.74 -14.73
CA MET A 171 30.51 18.71 -15.62
C MET A 171 30.79 20.01 -14.89
N GLN A 172 31.91 20.08 -14.16
CA GLN A 172 32.35 21.31 -13.49
C GLN A 172 32.67 22.47 -14.44
N SER A 173 32.92 22.20 -15.72
CA SER A 173 33.05 23.17 -16.79
C SER A 173 32.70 22.47 -18.12
N ALA A 174 31.71 22.96 -18.84
CA ALA A 174 31.28 22.38 -20.13
C ALA A 174 32.36 22.59 -21.20
N THR A 175 33.47 21.86 -21.11
CA THR A 175 34.53 21.91 -22.12
C THR A 175 34.07 21.21 -23.42
N PRO A 176 34.66 21.55 -24.58
CA PRO A 176 34.39 20.84 -25.82
C PRO A 176 34.64 19.32 -25.74
N ALA A 177 35.57 18.90 -24.86
CA ALA A 177 35.87 17.51 -24.59
C ALA A 177 34.72 16.82 -23.83
N ASP A 178 34.13 17.49 -22.84
CA ASP A 178 32.99 16.97 -22.09
C ASP A 178 31.76 16.80 -23.00
N LEU A 179 31.49 17.76 -23.87
CA LEU A 179 30.42 17.68 -24.87
C LEU A 179 30.61 16.55 -25.88
N ALA A 180 31.86 16.30 -26.32
CA ALA A 180 32.18 15.17 -27.17
C ALA A 180 31.85 13.84 -26.45
N ARG A 181 32.23 13.73 -25.17
CA ARG A 181 31.95 12.54 -24.37
C ARG A 181 30.44 12.32 -24.13
N VAL A 182 29.66 13.38 -23.88
CA VAL A 182 28.19 13.32 -23.80
C VAL A 182 27.61 12.84 -25.14
N ARG A 183 28.13 13.31 -26.26
CA ARG A 183 27.67 12.85 -27.59
C ARG A 183 27.95 11.37 -27.81
N GLU A 184 29.15 10.90 -27.44
CA GLU A 184 29.55 9.50 -27.53
C GLU A 184 28.64 8.62 -26.65
N MET A 185 28.37 9.06 -25.43
CA MET A 185 27.43 8.38 -24.52
C MET A 185 26.03 8.29 -25.11
N MET A 186 25.48 9.41 -25.64
CA MET A 186 24.14 9.43 -26.24
C MET A 186 24.07 8.53 -27.49
N HIS A 187 25.13 8.53 -28.29
CA HIS A 187 25.22 7.66 -29.49
C HIS A 187 25.20 6.18 -29.05
N ALA A 188 26.05 5.78 -28.11
CA ALA A 188 26.10 4.42 -27.57
C ALA A 188 24.76 3.99 -26.96
N LEU A 189 24.09 4.89 -26.23
CA LEU A 189 22.77 4.65 -25.67
C LEU A 189 21.72 4.42 -26.77
N ASN A 190 21.71 5.25 -27.81
CA ASN A 190 20.80 5.09 -28.95
C ASN A 190 21.03 3.77 -29.71
N GLU A 191 22.29 3.36 -29.91
CA GLU A 191 22.60 2.06 -30.49
C GLU A 191 22.12 0.89 -29.63
N MET A 192 22.27 1.00 -28.30
CA MET A 192 21.79 0.00 -27.36
C MET A 192 20.26 -0.11 -27.36
N LEU A 193 19.54 1.02 -27.42
CA LEU A 193 18.08 1.03 -27.55
C LEU A 193 17.61 0.46 -28.89
N ASP A 194 18.31 0.74 -29.99
CA ASP A 194 18.02 0.15 -31.28
C ASP A 194 18.29 -1.36 -31.30
N ALA A 195 19.29 -1.85 -30.59
CA ALA A 195 19.56 -3.28 -30.43
C ALA A 195 18.48 -3.96 -29.57
N ASP A 196 18.04 -3.33 -28.51
CA ASP A 196 16.96 -3.82 -27.66
C ASP A 196 15.63 -3.94 -28.43
N ALA A 197 15.27 -2.93 -29.21
CA ALA A 197 14.07 -2.96 -30.06
C ALA A 197 14.09 -4.12 -31.08
N ARG A 198 15.28 -4.62 -31.44
CA ARG A 198 15.45 -5.81 -32.31
C ARG A 198 15.59 -7.12 -31.53
N GLY A 199 15.53 -7.08 -30.18
CA GLY A 199 15.73 -8.25 -29.32
C GLY A 199 17.16 -8.79 -29.32
N GLN A 200 18.15 -7.94 -29.59
CA GLN A 200 19.58 -8.29 -29.72
C GLN A 200 20.42 -7.74 -28.55
N HIS A 201 19.80 -7.01 -27.60
CA HIS A 201 20.48 -6.48 -26.43
C HIS A 201 20.83 -7.57 -25.43
N THR A 202 21.98 -7.45 -24.76
CA THR A 202 22.42 -8.34 -23.67
C THR A 202 22.82 -7.55 -22.44
N GLN A 203 22.69 -8.17 -21.25
CA GLN A 203 23.10 -7.52 -19.99
C GLN A 203 24.60 -7.16 -20.00
N GLU A 204 25.45 -7.96 -20.67
CA GLU A 204 26.89 -7.68 -20.77
C GLU A 204 27.15 -6.34 -21.48
N GLN A 205 26.40 -6.04 -22.55
CA GLN A 205 26.50 -4.75 -23.26
C GLN A 205 26.07 -3.58 -22.37
N PHE A 206 25.05 -3.77 -21.54
CA PHE A 206 24.64 -2.77 -20.56
C PHE A 206 25.71 -2.54 -19.49
N ASP A 207 26.30 -3.61 -18.97
CA ASP A 207 27.34 -3.54 -17.94
C ASP A 207 28.60 -2.81 -18.48
N GLU A 208 28.99 -3.07 -19.74
CA GLU A 208 30.07 -2.36 -20.44
C GLU A 208 29.73 -0.85 -20.58
N PHE A 209 28.51 -0.53 -21.02
CA PHE A 209 28.05 0.84 -21.12
C PHE A 209 28.09 1.56 -19.76
N MET A 210 27.61 0.92 -18.69
CA MET A 210 27.65 1.50 -17.35
C MET A 210 29.04 1.61 -16.77
N GLN A 211 29.96 0.74 -17.15
CA GLN A 211 31.37 0.86 -16.78
C GLN A 211 32.01 2.10 -17.38
N GLU A 212 31.67 2.45 -18.60
CA GLU A 212 32.25 3.59 -19.32
C GLU A 212 31.53 4.91 -19.01
N TYR A 213 30.18 4.88 -18.95
CA TYR A 213 29.34 6.08 -18.84
C TYR A 213 28.52 6.17 -17.55
N GLY A 214 28.68 5.26 -16.61
CA GLY A 214 27.88 5.20 -15.38
C GLY A 214 27.93 6.49 -14.52
N SER A 215 29.01 7.28 -14.65
CA SER A 215 29.11 8.57 -13.98
C SER A 215 28.04 9.60 -14.41
N PHE A 216 27.39 9.40 -15.56
CA PHE A 216 26.29 10.24 -16.03
C PHE A 216 24.92 9.80 -15.48
N PHE A 217 24.86 8.67 -14.79
CA PHE A 217 23.62 8.08 -14.26
C PHE A 217 23.74 7.87 -12.76
N PRO A 218 23.50 8.90 -11.93
CA PRO A 218 23.66 8.82 -10.47
C PRO A 218 22.70 7.82 -9.81
N ASP A 219 21.56 7.52 -10.46
CA ASP A 219 20.55 6.56 -10.00
C ASP A 219 21.05 5.10 -10.07
N ASN A 220 22.21 4.85 -10.73
CA ASN A 220 22.86 3.54 -10.82
C ASN A 220 21.91 2.41 -11.28
N PRO A 221 21.25 2.52 -12.45
CA PRO A 221 20.34 1.50 -12.95
C PRO A 221 21.06 0.15 -13.11
N ARG A 222 20.36 -0.95 -12.79
CA ARG A 222 20.93 -2.32 -12.81
C ARG A 222 20.84 -3.00 -14.16
N ASN A 223 19.96 -2.50 -15.02
CA ASN A 223 19.70 -3.03 -16.36
C ASN A 223 19.17 -1.92 -17.27
N LEU A 224 19.05 -2.25 -18.56
CA LEU A 224 18.57 -1.30 -19.56
C LEU A 224 17.12 -0.86 -19.31
N GLU A 225 16.27 -1.74 -18.77
CA GLU A 225 14.87 -1.43 -18.50
C GLU A 225 14.75 -0.32 -17.44
N GLU A 226 15.48 -0.41 -16.34
CA GLU A 226 15.52 0.63 -15.30
C GLU A 226 16.05 1.96 -15.85
N LEU A 227 17.08 1.92 -16.69
CA LEU A 227 17.63 3.12 -17.35
C LEU A 227 16.59 3.77 -18.28
N VAL A 228 15.95 2.98 -19.13
CA VAL A 228 14.89 3.44 -20.06
C VAL A 228 13.74 4.05 -19.27
N ASP A 229 13.31 3.43 -18.18
CA ASP A 229 12.25 3.93 -17.31
C ASP A 229 12.58 5.30 -16.73
N SER A 230 13.78 5.45 -16.18
CA SER A 230 14.24 6.73 -15.61
C SER A 230 14.27 7.83 -16.67
N LEU A 231 14.89 7.56 -17.83
CA LEU A 231 15.00 8.53 -18.91
C LEU A 231 13.64 8.86 -19.55
N ALA A 232 12.77 7.88 -19.74
CA ALA A 232 11.44 8.08 -20.31
C ALA A 232 10.54 8.92 -19.41
N ARG A 233 10.59 8.70 -18.08
CA ARG A 233 9.86 9.54 -17.11
C ARG A 233 10.31 11.00 -17.16
N ARG A 234 11.61 11.26 -17.27
CA ARG A 234 12.16 12.61 -17.43
C ARG A 234 11.76 13.25 -18.75
N ALA A 235 11.82 12.50 -19.85
CA ALA A 235 11.37 12.98 -21.16
C ALA A 235 9.85 13.29 -21.15
N ALA A 236 9.03 12.47 -20.51
CA ALA A 236 7.61 12.73 -20.33
C ALA A 236 7.35 13.96 -19.43
N ALA A 237 8.13 14.14 -18.37
CA ALA A 237 8.06 15.32 -17.51
C ALA A 237 8.46 16.60 -18.25
N THR A 238 9.50 16.54 -19.08
CA THR A 238 9.89 17.64 -19.98
C THR A 238 8.76 18.03 -20.94
N GLN A 239 8.09 17.06 -21.53
CA GLN A 239 6.93 17.33 -22.39
C GLN A 239 5.79 17.99 -21.61
N ARG A 240 5.48 17.50 -20.41
CA ARG A 240 4.48 18.11 -19.51
C ARG A 240 4.85 19.52 -19.10
N LEU A 241 6.15 19.80 -18.86
CA LEU A 241 6.64 21.15 -18.61
C LEU A 241 6.27 22.09 -19.76
N LEU A 242 6.59 21.72 -20.98
CA LEU A 242 6.27 22.51 -22.16
C LEU A 242 4.76 22.69 -22.33
N ASP A 243 3.96 21.65 -22.05
CA ASP A 243 2.50 21.72 -22.14
C ASP A 243 1.86 22.57 -21.02
N SER A 244 2.58 22.80 -19.94
CA SER A 244 2.15 23.61 -18.79
C SER A 244 2.41 25.11 -18.98
N LEU A 245 3.26 25.49 -19.91
CA LEU A 245 3.58 26.88 -20.23
C LEU A 245 2.56 27.50 -21.18
N THR A 246 2.46 28.84 -21.18
CA THR A 246 1.70 29.55 -22.22
C THR A 246 2.28 29.26 -23.61
N PRO A 247 1.48 29.40 -24.69
CA PRO A 247 1.98 29.15 -26.06
C PRO A 247 3.23 30.00 -26.38
N GLU A 248 3.29 31.23 -25.91
CA GLU A 248 4.41 32.14 -26.10
C GLU A 248 5.65 31.66 -25.35
N GLN A 249 5.51 31.39 -24.04
CA GLN A 249 6.61 30.88 -23.21
C GLN A 249 7.14 29.53 -23.71
N ARG A 250 6.23 28.65 -24.16
CA ARG A 250 6.60 27.35 -24.76
C ARG A 250 7.44 27.54 -26.02
N ALA A 251 7.02 28.40 -26.93
CA ALA A 251 7.75 28.67 -28.17
C ALA A 251 9.14 29.28 -27.88
N GLU A 252 9.20 30.20 -26.95
CA GLU A 252 10.44 30.87 -26.50
C GLU A 252 11.41 29.86 -25.89
N LEU A 253 10.95 29.08 -24.91
CA LEU A 253 11.77 28.08 -24.22
C LEU A 253 12.22 26.95 -25.17
N ALA A 254 11.31 26.40 -25.96
CA ALA A 254 11.64 25.37 -26.95
C ALA A 254 12.68 25.87 -27.97
N GLY A 255 12.56 27.13 -28.40
CA GLY A 255 13.52 27.76 -29.31
C GLY A 255 14.93 27.90 -28.71
N LEU A 256 15.00 28.28 -27.43
CA LEU A 256 16.27 28.39 -26.67
C LEU A 256 16.93 27.02 -26.50
N MET A 257 16.15 26.01 -26.09
CA MET A 257 16.64 24.64 -25.87
C MET A 257 17.14 23.98 -27.16
N ASP A 258 16.37 24.13 -28.25
CA ASP A 258 16.74 23.62 -29.57
C ASP A 258 18.04 24.28 -30.10
N GLN A 259 18.20 25.59 -29.87
CA GLN A 259 19.45 26.28 -30.18
C GLN A 259 20.62 25.75 -29.38
N ALA A 260 20.48 25.61 -28.06
CA ALA A 260 21.52 25.09 -27.17
C ALA A 260 21.97 23.67 -27.60
N LEU A 261 21.04 22.81 -27.97
CA LEU A 261 21.32 21.46 -28.47
C LEU A 261 22.06 21.48 -29.81
N ARG A 262 21.70 22.39 -30.73
CA ARG A 262 22.40 22.53 -32.03
C ARG A 262 23.82 23.07 -31.84
N ASP A 263 23.99 24.08 -31.02
CA ASP A 263 25.28 24.68 -30.71
C ASP A 263 26.23 23.66 -30.04
N ALA A 264 25.67 22.73 -29.23
CA ALA A 264 26.40 21.61 -28.66
C ALA A 264 26.59 20.42 -29.62
N GLY A 265 25.92 20.42 -30.79
CA GLY A 265 25.93 19.32 -31.74
C GLY A 265 25.25 18.04 -31.23
N LEU A 266 24.25 18.18 -30.33
CA LEU A 266 23.54 17.07 -29.67
C LEU A 266 22.11 16.90 -30.18
N ALA A 267 21.60 17.79 -31.03
CA ALA A 267 20.19 17.84 -31.43
C ALA A 267 19.70 16.54 -32.10
N GLU A 268 20.51 15.92 -32.94
CA GLU A 268 20.17 14.68 -33.64
C GLU A 268 20.07 13.50 -32.65
N GLU A 269 21.08 13.30 -31.83
CA GLU A 269 21.11 12.19 -30.86
C GLU A 269 20.01 12.33 -29.82
N MET A 270 19.72 13.54 -29.35
CA MET A 270 18.62 13.82 -28.43
C MET A 270 17.26 13.50 -29.09
N GLY A 271 17.07 13.87 -30.36
CA GLY A 271 15.84 13.56 -31.09
C GLY A 271 15.62 12.06 -31.26
N ARG A 272 16.68 11.30 -31.58
CA ARG A 272 16.64 9.83 -31.62
C ARG A 272 16.30 9.25 -30.27
N LEU A 273 16.98 9.68 -29.21
CA LEU A 273 16.74 9.22 -27.84
C LEU A 273 15.27 9.42 -27.43
N GLN A 274 14.72 10.62 -27.61
CA GLN A 274 13.33 10.90 -27.28
C GLN A 274 12.34 10.03 -28.04
N SER A 275 12.59 9.76 -29.34
CA SER A 275 11.74 8.88 -30.14
C SER A 275 11.80 7.43 -29.67
N SER A 276 12.99 6.92 -29.35
CA SER A 276 13.21 5.55 -28.85
C SER A 276 12.58 5.36 -27.45
N LEU A 277 12.74 6.32 -26.55
CA LEU A 277 12.11 6.29 -25.22
C LEU A 277 10.57 6.28 -25.30
N ARG A 278 10.00 7.10 -26.20
CA ARG A 278 8.54 7.12 -26.41
C ARG A 278 8.02 5.80 -26.99
N ALA A 279 8.80 5.17 -27.87
CA ALA A 279 8.45 3.86 -28.42
C ALA A 279 8.57 2.73 -27.37
N ALA A 280 9.58 2.78 -26.50
CA ALA A 280 9.81 1.81 -25.45
C ALA A 280 8.78 1.89 -24.33
N ARG A 281 8.34 3.11 -23.96
CA ARG A 281 7.38 3.33 -22.86
C ARG A 281 6.17 4.18 -23.31
N PRO A 282 5.30 3.63 -24.18
CA PRO A 282 4.08 4.32 -24.65
C PRO A 282 3.01 4.45 -23.56
N ASP A 283 3.11 3.67 -22.48
CA ASP A 283 2.24 3.65 -21.30
C ASP A 283 2.39 4.87 -20.40
N LEU A 284 3.53 5.55 -20.44
CA LEU A 284 3.75 6.77 -19.68
C LEU A 284 2.87 7.91 -20.21
N GLY A 285 2.39 8.75 -19.29
CA GLY A 285 1.62 9.95 -19.63
C GLY A 285 2.48 11.01 -20.32
N TRP A 286 2.68 10.88 -21.66
CA TRP A 286 3.49 11.80 -22.48
C TRP A 286 2.86 13.16 -22.72
N GLY A 287 1.70 13.44 -22.20
CA GLY A 287 1.01 14.72 -22.31
C GLY A 287 0.39 15.12 -20.99
N GLY A 288 -0.13 16.32 -20.93
CA GLY A 288 -0.77 16.88 -19.76
C GLY A 288 -0.15 18.20 -19.34
N SER A 289 -0.92 19.02 -18.65
CA SER A 289 -0.45 20.31 -18.14
C SER A 289 -0.68 20.39 -16.65
N GLU A 290 0.31 20.88 -15.93
CA GLU A 290 0.24 21.13 -14.51
C GLU A 290 0.14 22.64 -14.25
N ARG A 291 -0.71 23.01 -13.30
CA ARG A 291 -0.84 24.41 -12.90
C ARG A 291 -0.02 24.64 -11.62
N MET A 292 1.10 25.34 -11.78
CA MET A 292 1.91 25.82 -10.68
C MET A 292 1.67 27.33 -10.50
N THR A 293 1.39 27.76 -9.28
CA THR A 293 0.93 29.13 -8.97
C THR A 293 1.80 29.83 -7.92
N GLY A 294 2.97 29.25 -7.62
CA GLY A 294 3.88 29.79 -6.60
C GLY A 294 4.73 30.96 -7.10
N ASP A 295 5.46 31.55 -6.17
CA ASP A 295 6.34 32.71 -6.42
C ASP A 295 7.81 32.31 -6.65
N GLN A 296 8.20 31.08 -6.33
CA GLN A 296 9.58 30.62 -6.47
C GLN A 296 9.83 30.10 -7.91
N PRO A 297 10.66 30.81 -8.70
CA PRO A 297 10.97 30.36 -10.05
C PRO A 297 11.88 29.12 -10.01
N MET A 298 11.55 28.12 -10.81
CA MET A 298 12.38 26.92 -11.02
C MET A 298 13.07 26.98 -12.37
N GLY A 299 14.33 26.51 -12.40
CA GLY A 299 15.04 26.22 -13.64
C GLY A 299 14.36 25.09 -14.44
N TYR A 300 14.74 24.94 -15.70
CA TYR A 300 14.16 23.95 -16.58
C TYR A 300 14.40 22.50 -16.09
N ALA A 301 15.59 22.20 -15.63
CA ALA A 301 15.95 20.90 -15.08
C ALA A 301 15.20 20.61 -13.76
N ASP A 302 15.15 21.59 -12.86
CA ASP A 302 14.46 21.46 -11.59
C ASP A 302 12.94 21.31 -11.80
N ALA A 303 12.36 22.07 -12.74
CA ALA A 303 10.96 21.99 -13.11
C ALA A 303 10.62 20.62 -13.71
N THR A 304 11.50 20.06 -14.55
CA THR A 304 11.36 18.71 -15.07
C THR A 304 11.35 17.67 -13.95
N GLY A 305 12.29 17.79 -13.00
CA GLY A 305 12.36 16.93 -11.82
C GLY A 305 11.09 17.00 -10.97
N ALA A 306 10.60 18.21 -10.70
CA ALA A 306 9.37 18.44 -9.93
C ALA A 306 8.13 17.85 -10.63
N LEU A 307 8.05 17.93 -11.96
CA LEU A 307 6.95 17.33 -12.72
C LEU A 307 7.03 15.81 -12.81
N ALA A 308 8.23 15.23 -12.79
CA ALA A 308 8.40 13.79 -12.65
C ALA A 308 7.95 13.32 -11.25
N GLU A 309 8.36 14.02 -10.19
CA GLU A 309 7.91 13.76 -8.82
C GLU A 309 6.38 13.88 -8.68
N LEU A 310 5.77 14.90 -9.27
CA LEU A 310 4.31 15.06 -9.26
C LEU A 310 3.60 13.89 -9.94
N ALA A 311 4.15 13.34 -11.01
CA ALA A 311 3.58 12.17 -11.66
C ALA A 311 3.60 10.94 -10.75
N ASP A 312 4.74 10.66 -10.12
CA ASP A 312 4.87 9.56 -9.15
C ASP A 312 3.90 9.75 -7.96
N LEU A 313 3.73 10.98 -7.47
CA LEU A 313 2.78 11.31 -6.38
C LEU A 313 1.32 11.14 -6.76
N ASP A 314 0.94 11.53 -7.96
CA ASP A 314 -0.42 11.39 -8.48
C ASP A 314 -0.73 9.90 -8.73
N GLU A 315 0.18 9.13 -9.31
CA GLU A 315 0.08 7.68 -9.47
C GLU A 315 -0.05 6.96 -8.13
N LEU A 316 0.80 7.28 -7.16
CA LEU A 316 0.70 6.73 -5.80
C LEU A 316 -0.66 7.06 -5.15
N THR A 317 -1.17 8.27 -5.35
CA THR A 317 -2.49 8.69 -4.85
C THR A 317 -3.60 7.86 -5.48
N GLU A 318 -3.52 7.56 -6.77
CA GLU A 318 -4.48 6.73 -7.50
C GLU A 318 -4.42 5.28 -7.05
N LEU A 319 -3.24 4.65 -7.08
CA LEU A 319 -3.04 3.26 -6.66
C LEU A 319 -3.45 3.02 -5.21
N SER A 320 -3.13 3.96 -4.29
CA SER A 320 -3.55 3.86 -2.89
C SER A 320 -5.03 4.11 -2.65
N SER A 321 -5.78 4.62 -3.63
CA SER A 321 -7.22 4.88 -3.55
C SER A 321 -8.08 3.74 -4.11
N GLN A 322 -7.48 2.76 -4.80
CA GLN A 322 -8.18 1.66 -5.42
C GLN A 322 -8.79 0.71 -4.38
N ASP A 323 -10.11 0.56 -4.40
CA ASP A 323 -10.90 -0.27 -3.47
C ASP A 323 -11.74 -1.32 -4.24
N TYR A 324 -11.17 -1.88 -5.32
CA TYR A 324 -11.84 -2.92 -6.10
C TYR A 324 -11.34 -4.33 -5.72
N PRO A 325 -12.17 -5.38 -5.97
CA PRO A 325 -11.75 -6.75 -5.76
C PRO A 325 -10.53 -7.10 -6.63
N GLY A 326 -9.38 -7.33 -6.02
CA GLY A 326 -8.13 -7.64 -6.73
C GLY A 326 -7.04 -6.58 -6.57
N ALA A 327 -7.35 -5.38 -6.08
CA ALA A 327 -6.33 -4.40 -5.69
C ALA A 327 -5.34 -5.04 -4.69
N SER A 328 -4.06 -4.93 -4.97
CA SER A 328 -3.00 -5.56 -4.19
C SER A 328 -1.98 -4.50 -3.77
N LEU A 329 -1.45 -4.64 -2.56
CA LEU A 329 -0.28 -3.84 -2.16
C LEU A 329 0.93 -4.09 -3.07
N ALA A 330 0.96 -5.21 -3.79
CA ALA A 330 2.01 -5.52 -4.76
C ALA A 330 1.99 -4.60 -5.98
N ASP A 331 0.83 -3.98 -6.30
CA ASP A 331 0.67 -3.09 -7.45
C ASP A 331 1.32 -1.71 -7.22
N ILE A 332 1.64 -1.35 -5.97
CA ILE A 332 2.32 -0.10 -5.64
C ILE A 332 3.83 -0.35 -5.70
N ASP A 333 4.54 0.31 -6.58
CA ASP A 333 6.00 0.17 -6.68
C ASP A 333 6.71 0.81 -5.47
N GLU A 334 7.57 0.03 -4.80
CA GLU A 334 8.33 0.48 -3.61
C GLU A 334 9.40 1.52 -3.98
N GLU A 335 10.02 1.36 -5.14
CA GLU A 335 11.02 2.31 -5.64
C GLU A 335 10.38 3.66 -5.99
N MET A 336 9.16 3.65 -6.56
CA MET A 336 8.38 4.87 -6.79
C MET A 336 8.05 5.59 -5.47
N VAL A 337 7.63 4.84 -4.43
CA VAL A 337 7.34 5.43 -3.11
C VAL A 337 8.61 6.01 -2.48
N GLU A 338 9.75 5.31 -2.60
CA GLU A 338 11.03 5.82 -2.08
C GLU A 338 11.46 7.10 -2.79
N ARG A 339 11.32 7.19 -4.11
CA ARG A 339 11.63 8.40 -4.89
C ARG A 339 10.73 9.57 -4.52
N ALA A 340 9.41 9.33 -4.42
CA ALA A 340 8.42 10.39 -4.24
C ALA A 340 8.28 10.87 -2.78
N LEU A 341 8.39 9.97 -1.80
CA LEU A 341 8.14 10.24 -0.38
C LEU A 341 9.32 9.91 0.54
N GLY A 342 10.39 9.31 -0.01
CA GLY A 342 11.57 8.92 0.72
C GLY A 342 11.48 7.55 1.37
N ARG A 343 12.64 7.09 1.86
CA ARG A 343 12.85 5.73 2.38
C ARG A 343 11.89 5.33 3.51
N SER A 344 11.54 6.27 4.38
CA SER A 344 10.61 6.02 5.48
C SER A 344 9.22 5.59 5.00
N ALA A 345 8.74 6.15 3.88
CA ALA A 345 7.47 5.77 3.27
C ALA A 345 7.55 4.39 2.59
N ALA A 346 8.67 4.08 1.94
CA ALA A 346 8.94 2.76 1.37
C ALA A 346 8.99 1.68 2.46
N ASP A 347 9.68 1.93 3.58
CA ASP A 347 9.72 1.03 4.74
C ASP A 347 8.30 0.78 5.31
N GLN A 348 7.45 1.79 5.32
CA GLN A 348 6.04 1.68 5.73
C GLN A 348 5.25 0.76 4.79
N LEU A 349 5.39 0.92 3.47
CA LEU A 349 4.75 0.04 2.49
C LEU A 349 5.26 -1.40 2.63
N ALA A 350 6.57 -1.59 2.77
CA ALA A 350 7.18 -2.89 2.98
C ALA A 350 6.66 -3.58 4.25
N ALA A 351 6.44 -2.81 5.34
CA ALA A 351 5.85 -3.31 6.57
C ALA A 351 4.40 -3.79 6.38
N LEU A 352 3.56 -3.05 5.65
CA LEU A 352 2.19 -3.46 5.31
C LEU A 352 2.17 -4.74 4.47
N ARG A 353 3.04 -4.83 3.45
CA ARG A 353 3.22 -6.05 2.63
C ARG A 353 3.68 -7.24 3.46
N ARG A 354 4.53 -7.01 4.46
CA ARG A 354 4.98 -8.06 5.37
C ARG A 354 3.83 -8.60 6.21
N ILE A 355 2.96 -7.73 6.74
CA ILE A 355 1.77 -8.13 7.51
C ILE A 355 0.86 -8.99 6.64
N GLU A 356 0.56 -8.58 5.41
CA GLU A 356 -0.27 -9.35 4.48
C GLU A 356 0.31 -10.75 4.24
N ARG A 357 1.62 -10.83 3.96
CA ARG A 357 2.33 -12.11 3.77
C ARG A 357 2.29 -12.98 5.00
N GLU A 358 2.64 -12.45 6.16
CA GLU A 358 2.68 -13.21 7.42
C GLU A 358 1.28 -13.71 7.83
N LEU A 359 0.22 -12.92 7.61
CA LEU A 359 -1.16 -13.36 7.83
C LEU A 359 -1.56 -14.50 6.89
N SER A 360 -1.08 -14.47 5.65
CA SER A 360 -1.30 -15.52 4.66
C SER A 360 -0.50 -16.79 5.00
N ASP A 361 0.80 -16.66 5.32
CA ASP A 361 1.69 -17.77 5.65
C ASP A 361 1.27 -18.49 6.94
N GLN A 362 0.77 -17.74 7.92
CA GLN A 362 0.19 -18.32 9.13
C GLN A 362 -1.21 -18.92 8.90
N GLY A 363 -1.74 -18.86 7.69
CA GLY A 363 -3.02 -19.42 7.31
C GLY A 363 -4.24 -18.70 7.92
N TYR A 364 -4.13 -17.41 8.20
CA TYR A 364 -5.25 -16.57 8.61
C TYR A 364 -5.96 -15.91 7.45
N LEU A 365 -5.22 -15.63 6.36
CA LEU A 365 -5.76 -15.10 5.11
C LEU A 365 -5.61 -16.11 3.97
N GLN A 366 -6.52 -16.07 3.02
CA GLN A 366 -6.41 -16.75 1.74
C GLN A 366 -6.80 -15.80 0.61
N ARG A 367 -6.08 -15.88 -0.51
CA ARG A 367 -6.42 -15.13 -1.71
C ARG A 367 -7.41 -15.94 -2.55
N THR A 368 -8.51 -15.33 -2.91
CA THR A 368 -9.54 -15.90 -3.78
C THR A 368 -9.76 -15.01 -5.00
N SER A 369 -10.57 -15.44 -5.96
CA SER A 369 -10.98 -14.60 -7.11
C SER A 369 -11.71 -13.31 -6.71
N GLN A 370 -12.19 -13.24 -5.46
CA GLN A 370 -12.87 -12.06 -4.90
C GLN A 370 -11.97 -11.22 -3.98
N GLY A 371 -10.64 -11.48 -3.97
CA GLY A 371 -9.67 -10.82 -3.13
C GLY A 371 -9.29 -11.62 -1.87
N LEU A 372 -8.72 -10.94 -0.88
CA LEU A 372 -8.30 -11.55 0.39
C LEU A 372 -9.51 -11.86 1.28
N GLN A 373 -9.51 -13.06 1.89
CA GLN A 373 -10.56 -13.53 2.79
C GLN A 373 -9.96 -14.19 4.04
N LEU A 374 -10.67 -14.08 5.17
CA LEU A 374 -10.31 -14.79 6.39
C LEU A 374 -10.57 -16.29 6.26
N THR A 375 -9.63 -17.10 6.74
CA THR A 375 -9.74 -18.56 6.75
C THR A 375 -10.57 -19.06 7.94
N PRO A 376 -11.02 -20.33 7.95
CA PRO A 376 -11.66 -20.93 9.12
C PRO A 376 -10.80 -20.90 10.39
N ARG A 377 -9.47 -20.85 10.24
CA ARG A 377 -8.53 -20.71 11.37
C ARG A 377 -8.65 -19.32 12.01
N ALA A 378 -8.70 -18.27 11.20
CA ALA A 378 -8.93 -16.91 11.68
C ALA A 378 -10.29 -16.82 12.38
N MET A 379 -11.34 -17.41 11.80
CA MET A 379 -12.68 -17.40 12.34
C MET A 379 -12.77 -18.05 13.73
N ARG A 380 -12.10 -19.20 13.94
CA ARG A 380 -12.02 -19.83 15.26
C ARG A 380 -11.34 -18.94 16.29
N ARG A 381 -10.28 -18.23 15.88
CA ARG A 381 -9.58 -17.28 16.77
C ARG A 381 -10.48 -16.10 17.15
N LEU A 382 -11.22 -15.56 16.18
CA LEU A 382 -12.20 -14.49 16.43
C LEU A 382 -13.30 -14.95 17.41
N GLY A 383 -13.85 -16.16 17.23
CA GLY A 383 -14.81 -16.75 18.16
C GLY A 383 -14.26 -16.88 19.58
N ALA A 384 -13.02 -17.33 19.74
CA ALA A 384 -12.36 -17.42 21.04
C ALA A 384 -12.11 -16.04 21.68
N THR A 385 -11.82 -15.01 20.87
CA THR A 385 -11.65 -13.63 21.34
C THR A 385 -12.99 -13.03 21.75
N ALA A 386 -14.04 -13.23 20.95
CA ALA A 386 -15.42 -12.84 21.29
C ALA A 386 -15.87 -13.46 22.61
N LEU A 387 -15.62 -14.77 22.77
CA LEU A 387 -15.93 -15.49 24.00
C LEU A 387 -15.24 -14.86 25.23
N ARG A 388 -13.93 -14.62 25.13
CA ARG A 388 -13.18 -13.97 26.23
C ARG A 388 -13.72 -12.58 26.56
N ARG A 389 -14.09 -11.77 25.56
CA ARG A 389 -14.62 -10.42 25.73
C ARG A 389 -15.98 -10.45 26.45
N VAL A 390 -16.90 -11.32 26.03
CA VAL A 390 -18.21 -11.48 26.65
C VAL A 390 -18.09 -11.96 28.10
N PHE A 391 -17.22 -12.94 28.36
CA PHE A 391 -17.03 -13.45 29.72
C PHE A 391 -16.26 -12.50 30.65
N ALA A 392 -15.39 -11.64 30.12
CA ALA A 392 -14.72 -10.61 30.91
C ALA A 392 -15.69 -9.52 31.41
N GLN A 393 -16.78 -9.29 30.68
CA GLN A 393 -17.84 -8.34 31.07
C GLN A 393 -18.90 -8.94 31.98
N LEU A 394 -19.02 -10.27 32.03
CA LEU A 394 -19.92 -10.97 32.91
C LEU A 394 -19.24 -11.09 34.30
N ASP A 395 -19.57 -10.18 35.19
CA ASP A 395 -19.28 -10.35 36.61
C ASP A 395 -19.81 -11.71 37.08
N SER A 396 -18.96 -12.50 37.73
CA SER A 396 -19.21 -13.88 38.16
C SER A 396 -20.25 -13.96 39.30
N ARG A 397 -21.45 -13.46 39.09
CA ARG A 397 -22.56 -13.53 40.04
C ARG A 397 -23.47 -14.69 39.65
N GLY A 398 -23.16 -15.84 40.24
CA GLY A 398 -24.07 -16.96 40.30
C GLY A 398 -23.60 -18.20 39.51
N ARG A 399 -23.16 -19.24 40.25
CA ARG A 399 -23.17 -20.62 39.76
C ARG A 399 -24.64 -21.04 39.66
N GLY A 400 -25.17 -21.10 38.42
CA GLY A 400 -26.40 -21.82 38.14
C GLY A 400 -26.11 -23.32 38.21
N GLY A 401 -26.45 -23.94 39.33
CA GLY A 401 -26.49 -25.39 39.40
C GLY A 401 -27.87 -25.86 38.93
N HIS A 402 -27.91 -26.56 37.82
CA HIS A 402 -29.10 -27.34 37.44
C HIS A 402 -28.91 -28.78 37.91
N ASP A 403 -29.35 -29.06 39.13
CA ASP A 403 -29.57 -30.42 39.59
C ASP A 403 -30.88 -30.94 38.98
N VAL A 404 -30.77 -31.72 37.91
CA VAL A 404 -31.90 -32.48 37.39
C VAL A 404 -31.98 -33.79 38.16
N ARG A 405 -32.89 -33.85 39.15
CA ARG A 405 -33.12 -35.03 39.99
C ARG A 405 -34.15 -36.04 39.42
N ASP A 406 -34.50 -35.99 38.18
CA ASP A 406 -35.39 -36.94 37.57
C ASP A 406 -34.64 -38.07 36.88
N ALA A 407 -34.51 -39.20 37.56
CA ALA A 407 -33.98 -40.43 37.01
C ALA A 407 -35.06 -41.08 36.12
N GLY A 408 -34.93 -40.88 34.81
CA GLY A 408 -35.75 -41.62 33.84
C GLY A 408 -34.98 -42.81 33.27
N ALA A 409 -35.69 -43.88 32.88
CA ALA A 409 -35.18 -45.20 32.49
C ALA A 409 -34.33 -45.30 31.21
N ALA A 410 -33.87 -44.20 30.63
CA ALA A 410 -33.17 -44.15 29.33
C ALA A 410 -31.82 -43.43 29.39
N GLY A 411 -30.91 -43.78 30.30
CA GLY A 411 -29.55 -43.27 30.39
C GLY A 411 -28.49 -44.25 29.90
N GLU A 412 -27.30 -43.74 29.57
CA GLU A 412 -26.11 -44.58 29.37
C GLU A 412 -25.72 -45.25 30.68
N ILE A 413 -25.40 -46.58 30.63
CA ILE A 413 -24.97 -47.34 31.78
C ILE A 413 -23.58 -46.87 32.22
N THR A 414 -23.45 -46.38 33.45
CA THR A 414 -22.14 -45.90 34.00
C THR A 414 -21.22 -47.04 34.41
N GLY A 415 -21.71 -48.27 34.51
CA GLY A 415 -21.01 -49.44 35.04
C GLY A 415 -20.98 -49.49 36.60
N ALA A 416 -21.56 -48.50 37.27
CA ALA A 416 -21.83 -48.54 38.67
C ALA A 416 -23.21 -49.15 38.93
N SER A 417 -23.46 -49.74 40.09
CA SER A 417 -24.76 -50.21 40.53
C SER A 417 -24.98 -49.78 41.99
N ARG A 418 -26.25 -49.66 42.36
CA ARG A 418 -26.70 -49.36 43.72
C ARG A 418 -27.79 -50.32 44.15
N GLU A 419 -28.04 -50.40 45.47
CA GLU A 419 -29.13 -51.18 46.00
C GLU A 419 -30.47 -50.71 45.42
N TRP A 420 -31.31 -51.67 45.04
CA TRP A 420 -32.64 -51.41 44.55
C TRP A 420 -33.54 -50.82 45.63
N GLN A 421 -34.30 -49.81 45.28
CA GLN A 421 -35.32 -49.22 46.12
C GLN A 421 -36.70 -49.34 45.44
N PHE A 422 -37.75 -49.48 46.23
CA PHE A 422 -39.09 -49.56 45.67
C PHE A 422 -39.47 -48.32 44.85
N GLY A 423 -39.76 -48.50 43.59
CA GLY A 423 -40.05 -47.43 42.63
C GLY A 423 -38.93 -47.17 41.62
N ASP A 424 -37.79 -47.88 41.70
CA ASP A 424 -36.74 -47.79 40.71
C ASP A 424 -37.18 -48.40 39.36
N GLU A 425 -36.99 -47.66 38.25
CA GLU A 425 -37.30 -48.08 36.86
C GLU A 425 -36.05 -48.55 36.09
N GLN A 426 -34.86 -48.50 36.69
CA GLN A 426 -33.59 -48.89 36.08
C GLN A 426 -33.51 -50.42 35.96
N PRO A 427 -32.81 -50.96 34.95
CA PRO A 427 -32.59 -52.40 34.82
C PRO A 427 -31.79 -52.97 35.97
N PHE A 428 -32.12 -54.20 36.38
CA PHE A 428 -31.37 -54.87 37.43
C PHE A 428 -29.97 -55.28 36.95
N ASP A 429 -28.96 -55.09 37.82
CA ASP A 429 -27.65 -55.71 37.64
C ASP A 429 -27.75 -57.19 38.08
N VAL A 430 -28.06 -58.06 37.14
CA VAL A 430 -28.29 -59.48 37.41
C VAL A 430 -27.06 -60.16 38.01
N VAL A 431 -25.86 -59.77 37.55
CA VAL A 431 -24.60 -60.35 38.02
C VAL A 431 -24.34 -60.00 39.50
N ARG A 432 -24.50 -58.75 39.86
CA ARG A 432 -24.31 -58.31 41.27
C ARG A 432 -25.44 -58.80 42.17
N THR A 433 -26.67 -58.79 41.70
CA THR A 433 -27.82 -59.36 42.42
C THR A 433 -27.58 -60.84 42.76
N VAL A 434 -27.19 -61.65 41.81
CA VAL A 434 -26.88 -63.08 42.05
C VAL A 434 -25.66 -63.21 42.99
N ARG A 435 -24.63 -62.43 42.80
CA ARG A 435 -23.47 -62.41 43.71
C ARG A 435 -23.84 -62.11 45.14
N ASN A 436 -24.68 -61.08 45.37
CA ASN A 436 -25.15 -60.71 46.69
C ASN A 436 -25.97 -61.84 47.33
N ALA A 437 -26.86 -62.47 46.60
CA ALA A 437 -27.61 -63.63 47.03
C ALA A 437 -26.69 -64.80 47.41
N VAL A 438 -25.67 -65.09 46.60
CA VAL A 438 -24.68 -66.15 46.90
C VAL A 438 -23.90 -65.83 48.18
N LEU A 439 -23.39 -64.61 48.31
CA LEU A 439 -22.62 -64.18 49.47
C LEU A 439 -23.45 -64.24 50.75
N ARG A 440 -24.69 -63.80 50.72
CA ARG A 440 -25.60 -63.86 51.82
C ARG A 440 -25.91 -65.30 52.18
N THR A 441 -26.24 -66.19 51.19
CA THR A 441 -26.52 -67.62 51.42
C THR A 441 -25.33 -68.35 51.95
N ALA A 442 -24.12 -68.03 51.52
CA ALA A 442 -22.86 -68.57 52.06
C ALA A 442 -22.57 -68.17 53.51
N ALA A 443 -23.06 -67.00 53.94
CA ALA A 443 -22.96 -66.53 55.32
C ALA A 443 -24.03 -67.11 56.28
N ASP A 444 -25.14 -67.66 55.72
CA ASP A 444 -26.26 -68.23 56.48
C ASP A 444 -26.03 -69.77 56.57
N VAL A 445 -25.55 -70.26 57.70
CA VAL A 445 -25.12 -71.65 58.03
C VAL A 445 -26.28 -72.69 57.94
N ARG A 446 -27.25 -72.52 57.07
CA ARG A 446 -28.32 -73.50 56.84
C ARG A 446 -28.01 -74.32 55.59
N ASP A 447 -28.07 -75.60 55.74
CA ASP A 447 -27.82 -76.68 54.72
C ASP A 447 -28.89 -76.72 53.62
N ASP A 448 -29.11 -75.62 52.94
CA ASP A 448 -29.98 -75.58 51.75
C ASP A 448 -29.10 -75.09 50.54
N SER A 449 -28.82 -76.04 49.66
CA SER A 449 -28.00 -75.85 48.48
C SER A 449 -28.62 -74.98 47.39
N ARG A 450 -29.79 -74.35 47.66
CA ARG A 450 -30.47 -73.45 46.72
C ARG A 450 -30.27 -72.01 47.05
N ILE A 451 -29.84 -71.26 46.06
CA ILE A 451 -29.71 -69.80 46.15
C ILE A 451 -31.09 -69.16 46.03
N HIS A 452 -31.57 -68.54 47.09
CA HIS A 452 -32.79 -67.76 47.14
C HIS A 452 -32.49 -66.28 47.07
N VAL A 453 -32.92 -65.59 46.02
CA VAL A 453 -32.77 -64.12 45.89
C VAL A 453 -33.82 -63.44 46.75
N ARG A 454 -33.45 -62.49 47.59
CA ARG A 454 -34.32 -61.64 48.42
C ARG A 454 -34.32 -60.21 47.89
N ALA A 455 -35.28 -59.39 48.33
CA ALA A 455 -35.37 -57.97 47.90
C ALA A 455 -34.10 -57.17 48.20
N GLU A 456 -33.40 -57.53 49.31
CA GLU A 456 -32.14 -56.91 49.72
C GLU A 456 -30.92 -57.25 48.86
N ASP A 457 -31.03 -58.26 47.98
CA ASP A 457 -29.94 -58.67 47.09
C ASP A 457 -29.99 -57.91 45.75
N PHE A 458 -31.10 -57.27 45.43
CA PHE A 458 -31.28 -56.62 44.16
C PHE A 458 -30.42 -55.35 44.07
N GLU A 459 -29.68 -55.28 42.99
CA GLU A 459 -28.97 -54.08 42.56
C GLU A 459 -29.51 -53.61 41.22
N VAL A 460 -29.62 -52.28 41.05
CA VAL A 460 -29.97 -51.63 39.79
C VAL A 460 -28.75 -50.93 39.25
N VAL A 461 -28.65 -50.95 37.90
CA VAL A 461 -27.56 -50.28 37.21
C VAL A 461 -27.77 -48.78 37.27
N GLU A 462 -26.72 -48.05 37.69
CA GLU A 462 -26.79 -46.60 37.62
C GLU A 462 -26.69 -46.14 36.18
N THR A 463 -27.62 -45.28 35.76
CA THR A 463 -27.68 -44.69 34.46
C THR A 463 -27.45 -43.16 34.57
N GLU A 464 -26.58 -42.65 33.77
CA GLU A 464 -26.36 -41.21 33.66
C GLU A 464 -27.17 -40.63 32.51
N ARG A 465 -28.04 -39.69 32.84
CA ARG A 465 -28.86 -39.04 31.80
C ARG A 465 -28.06 -37.90 31.22
N ARG A 466 -27.58 -38.08 30.00
CA ARG A 466 -27.01 -36.98 29.23
C ARG A 466 -28.15 -36.24 28.55
N SER A 467 -28.44 -35.02 29.01
CA SER A 467 -29.35 -34.12 28.32
C SER A 467 -28.61 -33.44 27.16
N CYS A 468 -29.07 -33.59 25.94
CA CYS A 468 -28.63 -32.82 24.80
C CYS A 468 -29.59 -31.64 24.60
N ALA A 469 -29.05 -30.44 24.47
CA ALA A 469 -29.85 -29.27 24.12
C ALA A 469 -29.74 -28.96 22.62
N ALA A 470 -30.86 -28.55 22.03
CA ALA A 470 -30.88 -27.94 20.70
C ALA A 470 -31.18 -26.46 20.86
N VAL A 471 -30.25 -25.64 20.48
CA VAL A 471 -30.32 -24.18 20.63
C VAL A 471 -30.50 -23.53 19.26
N ALA A 472 -31.61 -22.84 19.06
CA ALA A 472 -31.82 -21.98 17.90
C ALA A 472 -31.50 -20.52 18.31
N LEU A 473 -30.45 -19.96 17.74
CA LEU A 473 -30.05 -18.59 17.99
C LEU A 473 -30.58 -17.67 16.89
N LEU A 474 -31.61 -16.89 17.21
CA LEU A 474 -32.23 -15.96 16.26
C LEU A 474 -31.51 -14.62 16.32
N VAL A 475 -30.98 -14.18 15.19
CA VAL A 475 -30.21 -12.93 15.06
C VAL A 475 -30.96 -11.98 14.12
N ASP A 476 -31.40 -10.85 14.66
CA ASP A 476 -31.99 -9.78 13.86
C ASP A 476 -30.88 -9.09 13.02
N MET A 477 -31.06 -9.09 11.69
CA MET A 477 -30.14 -8.49 10.73
C MET A 477 -30.74 -7.24 10.08
N SER A 478 -31.89 -6.74 10.58
CA SER A 478 -32.55 -5.59 10.01
C SER A 478 -31.74 -4.30 10.17
N TYR A 479 -31.97 -3.33 9.29
CA TYR A 479 -31.29 -2.04 9.29
C TYR A 479 -31.39 -1.28 10.62
N SER A 480 -32.45 -1.51 11.40
CA SER A 480 -32.62 -0.90 12.72
C SER A 480 -31.54 -1.31 13.73
N MET A 481 -30.92 -2.48 13.56
CA MET A 481 -29.80 -2.94 14.42
C MET A 481 -28.55 -2.09 14.20
N GLU A 482 -28.27 -1.72 12.96
CA GLU A 482 -27.16 -0.80 12.62
C GLU A 482 -27.43 0.61 13.12
N LEU A 483 -28.63 1.15 12.86
CA LEU A 483 -29.00 2.49 13.33
C LEU A 483 -28.88 2.66 14.84
N ARG A 484 -29.08 1.60 15.61
CA ARG A 484 -28.94 1.59 17.08
C ARG A 484 -27.52 1.26 17.55
N GLY A 485 -26.61 0.92 16.65
CA GLY A 485 -25.26 0.46 16.96
C GLY A 485 -25.19 -0.89 17.68
N THR A 486 -26.29 -1.70 17.62
CA THR A 486 -26.39 -2.99 18.33
C THR A 486 -26.00 -4.18 17.47
N TRP A 487 -25.76 -3.99 16.18
CA TRP A 487 -25.37 -5.06 15.26
C TRP A 487 -24.07 -5.77 15.66
N GLY A 488 -23.04 -5.01 16.03
CA GLY A 488 -21.76 -5.55 16.48
C GLY A 488 -21.90 -6.38 17.78
N GLU A 489 -22.70 -5.90 18.73
CA GLU A 489 -22.98 -6.63 19.98
C GLU A 489 -23.73 -7.94 19.73
N ALA A 490 -24.73 -7.93 18.84
CA ALA A 490 -25.48 -9.13 18.44
C ALA A 490 -24.57 -10.16 17.77
N LYS A 491 -23.73 -9.72 16.82
CA LYS A 491 -22.74 -10.55 16.13
C LYS A 491 -21.72 -11.17 17.10
N THR A 492 -21.18 -10.35 18.00
CA THR A 492 -20.23 -10.79 19.04
C THR A 492 -20.86 -11.83 19.96
N THR A 493 -22.09 -11.58 20.43
CA THR A 493 -22.81 -12.50 21.31
C THR A 493 -23.13 -13.82 20.61
N ALA A 494 -23.59 -13.78 19.37
CA ALA A 494 -23.89 -14.99 18.59
C ALA A 494 -22.63 -15.85 18.37
N MET A 495 -21.51 -15.23 18.05
CA MET A 495 -20.23 -15.92 17.89
C MET A 495 -19.72 -16.52 19.20
N ALA A 496 -19.84 -15.78 20.31
CA ALA A 496 -19.45 -16.26 21.63
C ALA A 496 -20.28 -17.45 22.06
N LEU A 497 -21.61 -17.40 21.91
CA LEU A 497 -22.51 -18.51 22.25
C LEU A 497 -22.25 -19.74 21.37
N HIS A 498 -22.08 -19.55 20.07
CA HIS A 498 -21.73 -20.66 19.17
C HIS A 498 -20.39 -21.30 19.58
N ALA A 499 -19.35 -20.51 19.85
CA ALA A 499 -18.06 -21.01 20.28
C ALA A 499 -18.16 -21.74 21.63
N LEU A 500 -18.95 -21.22 22.57
CA LEU A 500 -19.19 -21.83 23.88
C LEU A 500 -19.84 -23.20 23.73
N VAL A 501 -20.96 -23.29 23.01
CA VAL A 501 -21.71 -24.54 22.85
C VAL A 501 -20.87 -25.59 22.14
N THR A 502 -20.27 -25.25 21.01
CA THR A 502 -19.46 -26.20 20.21
C THR A 502 -18.18 -26.67 20.92
N THR A 503 -17.61 -25.86 21.84
CA THR A 503 -16.36 -26.20 22.54
C THR A 503 -16.62 -26.93 23.85
N LYS A 504 -17.58 -26.44 24.64
CA LYS A 504 -17.83 -26.94 26.00
C LYS A 504 -18.91 -28.01 26.06
N TYR A 505 -19.84 -27.97 25.11
CA TYR A 505 -20.98 -28.88 25.05
C TYR A 505 -21.10 -29.53 23.66
N PRO A 506 -20.13 -30.38 23.26
CA PRO A 506 -20.07 -30.93 21.90
C PRO A 506 -21.22 -31.84 21.53
N GLN A 507 -22.07 -32.24 22.49
CA GLN A 507 -23.26 -33.05 22.27
C GLN A 507 -24.50 -32.19 22.01
N ASP A 508 -24.45 -30.89 22.32
CA ASP A 508 -25.54 -29.97 22.06
C ASP A 508 -25.48 -29.48 20.62
N ALA A 509 -26.64 -29.29 20.01
CA ALA A 509 -26.76 -28.69 18.69
C ALA A 509 -27.03 -27.19 18.84
N ILE A 510 -26.36 -26.37 18.00
CA ILE A 510 -26.62 -24.93 17.90
C ILE A 510 -26.73 -24.54 16.44
N GLU A 511 -27.84 -23.89 16.09
CA GLU A 511 -28.10 -23.32 14.78
C GLU A 511 -28.26 -21.80 14.90
N ILE A 512 -27.71 -21.06 13.96
CA ILE A 512 -27.86 -19.61 13.85
C ILE A 512 -28.90 -19.32 12.77
N ILE A 513 -29.96 -18.62 13.12
CA ILE A 513 -31.00 -18.18 12.19
C ILE A 513 -30.97 -16.66 12.11
N GLY A 514 -30.46 -16.14 11.00
CA GLY A 514 -30.51 -14.71 10.72
C GLY A 514 -31.84 -14.35 10.07
N PHE A 515 -32.45 -13.25 10.51
CA PHE A 515 -33.72 -12.78 9.93
C PHE A 515 -33.77 -11.26 9.72
N SER A 516 -34.40 -10.88 8.62
CA SER A 516 -34.80 -9.53 8.24
C SER A 516 -36.19 -9.61 7.61
N ASP A 517 -36.38 -9.37 6.32
CA ASP A 517 -37.64 -9.67 5.61
C ASP A 517 -37.94 -11.17 5.55
N TYR A 518 -36.86 -11.96 5.43
CA TYR A 518 -36.91 -13.42 5.43
C TYR A 518 -35.88 -13.96 6.41
N ALA A 519 -36.16 -15.14 6.95
CA ALA A 519 -35.23 -15.87 7.80
C ALA A 519 -34.46 -16.93 6.98
N ARG A 520 -33.21 -17.18 7.40
CA ARG A 520 -32.35 -18.21 6.81
C ARG A 520 -31.42 -18.79 7.87
N VAL A 521 -31.13 -20.08 7.75
CA VAL A 521 -30.07 -20.70 8.54
C VAL A 521 -28.71 -20.17 8.06
N MET A 522 -27.86 -19.77 8.97
CA MET A 522 -26.54 -19.20 8.68
C MET A 522 -25.44 -20.00 9.36
N SER A 523 -24.38 -20.29 8.61
CA SER A 523 -23.14 -20.73 9.25
C SER A 523 -22.49 -19.57 10.03
N PRO A 524 -21.67 -19.85 11.04
CA PRO A 524 -20.91 -18.80 11.75
C PRO A 524 -20.10 -17.92 10.79
N ARG A 525 -19.57 -18.52 9.73
CA ARG A 525 -18.85 -17.80 8.69
C ARG A 525 -19.80 -16.84 7.94
N ALA A 526 -20.95 -17.31 7.54
CA ALA A 526 -21.92 -16.47 6.84
C ALA A 526 -22.38 -15.29 7.71
N LEU A 527 -22.53 -15.48 9.03
CA LEU A 527 -22.84 -14.39 9.96
C LEU A 527 -21.71 -13.36 10.05
N ILE A 528 -20.45 -13.82 10.08
CA ILE A 528 -19.28 -12.93 10.15
C ILE A 528 -19.12 -12.14 8.85
N ASP A 529 -19.25 -12.81 7.70
CA ASP A 529 -19.12 -12.20 6.37
C ASP A 529 -20.30 -11.27 6.05
N HIS A 530 -21.41 -11.42 6.78
CA HIS A 530 -22.60 -10.59 6.59
C HIS A 530 -22.44 -9.26 7.31
N ASP A 531 -22.64 -8.17 6.58
CA ASP A 531 -22.86 -6.86 7.15
C ASP A 531 -24.31 -6.80 7.67
N TRP A 532 -25.04 -5.80 7.58
CA TRP A 532 -26.46 -5.73 7.90
C TRP A 532 -27.31 -5.65 6.62
N ASP A 533 -28.54 -6.13 6.67
CA ASP A 533 -29.43 -6.02 5.53
C ASP A 533 -29.99 -4.58 5.45
N ARG A 534 -29.90 -3.96 4.27
CA ARG A 534 -30.46 -2.61 4.01
C ARG A 534 -31.98 -2.61 3.95
N VAL A 535 -32.63 -3.59 4.54
CA VAL A 535 -34.06 -3.83 4.51
C VAL A 535 -34.63 -3.53 5.88
N GLN A 536 -35.79 -2.89 5.92
CA GLN A 536 -36.45 -2.47 7.18
C GLN A 536 -37.34 -3.53 7.80
N GLY A 537 -37.50 -4.70 7.15
CA GLY A 537 -38.34 -5.78 7.63
C GLY A 537 -37.73 -6.55 8.78
N THR A 538 -38.58 -6.99 9.72
CA THR A 538 -38.20 -7.82 10.88
C THR A 538 -39.20 -8.97 10.98
N ASN A 539 -39.05 -10.02 10.15
CA ASN A 539 -39.96 -11.15 10.07
C ASN A 539 -39.59 -12.27 11.06
N LEU A 540 -39.83 -12.00 12.35
CA LEU A 540 -39.58 -12.96 13.42
C LEU A 540 -40.45 -14.21 13.26
N GLN A 541 -41.69 -14.09 12.71
CA GLN A 541 -42.56 -15.23 12.46
C GLN A 541 -41.89 -16.26 11.54
N HIS A 542 -41.28 -15.83 10.46
CA HIS A 542 -40.59 -16.75 9.55
C HIS A 542 -39.39 -17.41 10.24
N ALA A 543 -38.64 -16.66 11.09
CA ALA A 543 -37.54 -17.23 11.85
C ALA A 543 -37.96 -18.32 12.85
N LEU A 544 -39.15 -18.18 13.43
CA LEU A 544 -39.70 -19.19 14.36
C LEU A 544 -40.33 -20.41 13.65
N MET A 545 -40.60 -20.29 12.36
CA MET A 545 -41.18 -21.40 11.55
C MET A 545 -40.09 -22.24 10.86
N LEU A 546 -38.87 -21.77 10.83
CA LEU A 546 -37.72 -22.41 10.22
C LEU A 546 -37.09 -23.39 11.19
#